data_835803fe1d37ee589fb3ca3940482e62
#
_entry.id   835803fe1d37ee589fb3ca3940482e62
#
_cell.length_a   1.000
_cell.length_b   1.000
_cell.length_c   1.000
_cell.angle_alpha   90.00
_cell.angle_beta   90.00
_cell.angle_gamma   90.00
#
_symmetry.space_group_name_H-M   'P 1'
#
loop_
_entity.id
_entity.type
_entity.pdbx_description
1 polymer ?
#
loop_
_entity_poly.entity_id
_entity_poly.type
_entity_poly.pdbx_seq_one_letter_code
_entity_poly.pdbx_strand_id
1 'polypeptide(L)'
;QREGKVQILGWTDKMPLFLHAADALFTKPGGLTSTEAATAGCPMVHIDPIPGCETANMSYFVRHGYSITAKTSEGQVAAGIRLAHDDSMRERMRENQRRDFKGDTSQKILQFIEKCR
;
A
#
# COMPACT_ATOMS: atom_id res chain seq x y z
N GLN A 1 12.72 12.80 13.35
CA GLN A 1 12.06 12.70 13.53
C GLN A 1 11.45 12.00 13.80
N ARG A 2 11.17 11.80 14.02
CA ARG A 2 10.67 11.22 14.40
C ARG A 2 9.82 10.53 14.34
N GLU A 3 9.58 10.27 14.73
CA GLU A 3 8.69 9.31 14.97
C GLU A 3 7.53 9.43 14.11
N GLY A 4 6.65 8.42 13.95
CA GLY A 4 5.46 8.50 13.18
C GLY A 4 5.68 9.01 11.77
N LYS A 5 6.53 8.38 11.07
CA LYS A 5 6.91 8.89 9.77
C LYS A 5 5.90 8.53 8.71
N VAL A 6 5.30 9.54 8.14
CA VAL A 6 4.37 9.40 7.02
C VAL A 6 4.99 10.10 5.82
N GLN A 7 5.05 9.40 4.71
CA GLN A 7 5.59 9.96 3.48
C GLN A 7 4.54 9.91 2.39
N ILE A 8 4.43 10.99 1.65
CA ILE A 8 3.53 11.06 0.49
C ILE A 8 4.42 11.10 -0.74
N LEU A 9 4.34 10.06 -1.56
CA LEU A 9 5.22 9.91 -2.68
C LEU A 9 4.49 10.13 -3.99
N GLY A 10 5.09 10.96 -4.85
CA GLY A 10 4.70 11.05 -6.23
C GLY A 10 5.62 10.18 -7.05
N TRP A 11 5.98 10.67 -8.24
CA TRP A 11 6.91 9.92 -9.06
C TRP A 11 8.33 10.07 -8.53
N THR A 12 9.06 8.96 -8.44
CA THR A 12 10.46 9.00 -8.03
C THR A 12 11.14 7.72 -8.50
N ASP A 13 12.43 7.81 -8.77
CA ASP A 13 13.24 6.65 -9.10
C ASP A 13 13.91 6.04 -7.88
N LYS A 14 13.64 6.59 -6.68
CA LYS A 14 14.16 6.06 -5.43
C LYS A 14 13.09 5.34 -4.63
N MET A 15 12.08 4.86 -5.32
CA MET A 15 10.95 4.22 -4.67
C MET A 15 11.34 3.06 -3.76
N PRO A 16 12.23 2.13 -4.16
CA PRO A 16 12.55 1.03 -3.26
C PRO A 16 13.13 1.49 -1.93
N LEU A 17 13.93 2.55 -1.93
CA LEU A 17 14.50 3.08 -0.71
C LEU A 17 13.41 3.62 0.21
N PHE A 18 12.48 4.38 -0.35
CA PHE A 18 11.38 4.95 0.44
C PHE A 18 10.46 3.86 0.98
N LEU A 19 10.21 2.82 0.19
CA LEU A 19 9.31 1.76 0.63
C LEU A 19 9.85 1.03 1.84
N HIS A 20 11.16 0.84 1.91
CA HIS A 20 11.75 0.20 3.07
C HIS A 20 11.84 1.10 4.28
N ALA A 21 11.86 2.42 4.08
CA ALA A 21 12.05 3.37 5.15
C ALA A 21 10.75 3.88 5.76
N ALA A 22 9.65 3.81 5.01
CA ALA A 22 8.41 4.45 5.43
C ALA A 22 7.63 3.62 6.43
N ASP A 23 7.04 4.28 7.41
CA ASP A 23 6.10 3.63 8.34
C ASP A 23 4.72 3.51 7.72
N ALA A 24 4.39 4.38 6.80
CA ALA A 24 3.12 4.32 6.07
C ALA A 24 3.29 5.01 4.73
N LEU A 25 2.67 4.45 3.72
CA LEU A 25 2.71 4.99 2.37
C LEU A 25 1.30 5.37 1.95
N PHE A 26 1.12 6.61 1.51
CA PHE A 26 -0.14 7.04 0.90
C PHE A 26 0.04 6.96 -0.61
N THR A 27 -0.79 6.19 -1.27
CA THR A 27 -0.65 6.03 -2.71
C THR A 27 -1.99 5.68 -3.35
N LYS A 28 -2.13 6.06 -4.60
CA LYS A 28 -3.27 5.57 -5.38
C LYS A 28 -3.08 4.07 -5.60
N PRO A 29 -4.17 3.32 -5.75
CA PRO A 29 -4.06 1.87 -5.87
C PRO A 29 -3.66 1.42 -7.27
N GLY A 30 -2.53 1.93 -7.74
CA GLY A 30 -1.95 1.52 -9.00
C GLY A 30 -1.25 0.18 -8.87
N GLY A 31 -1.19 -0.56 -9.98
CA GLY A 31 -0.67 -1.91 -9.95
C GLY A 31 0.77 -2.02 -9.52
N LEU A 32 1.65 -1.27 -10.17
CA LEU A 32 3.08 -1.41 -9.91
C LEU A 32 3.47 -0.94 -8.52
N THR A 33 3.04 0.27 -8.15
CA THR A 33 3.42 0.84 -6.85
C THR A 33 2.88 0.00 -5.71
N SER A 34 1.62 -0.42 -5.80
CA SER A 34 1.02 -1.23 -4.74
C SER A 34 1.71 -2.56 -4.59
N THR A 35 2.05 -3.21 -5.71
CA THR A 35 2.73 -4.49 -5.67
C THR A 35 4.14 -4.36 -5.12
N GLU A 36 4.85 -3.31 -5.53
CA GLU A 36 6.19 -3.07 -5.00
C GLU A 36 6.16 -2.81 -3.51
N ALA A 37 5.20 -2.02 -3.05
CA ALA A 37 5.08 -1.71 -1.63
C ALA A 37 4.78 -2.97 -0.83
N ALA A 38 3.88 -3.81 -1.32
CA ALA A 38 3.55 -5.05 -0.62
C ALA A 38 4.73 -6.00 -0.59
N THR A 39 5.48 -6.08 -1.68
CA THR A 39 6.67 -6.92 -1.74
C THR A 39 7.73 -6.46 -0.75
N ALA A 40 7.85 -5.14 -0.57
CA ALA A 40 8.81 -4.58 0.38
C ALA A 40 8.31 -4.63 1.81
N GLY A 41 7.05 -5.01 2.03
CA GLY A 41 6.49 -5.03 3.37
C GLY A 41 6.17 -3.64 3.90
N CYS A 42 5.77 -2.73 3.03
CA CYS A 42 5.48 -1.35 3.40
C CYS A 42 4.00 -1.19 3.69
N PRO A 43 3.63 -0.74 4.91
CA PRO A 43 2.22 -0.48 5.21
C PRO A 43 1.66 0.62 4.31
N MET A 44 0.44 0.43 3.83
CA MET A 44 -0.14 1.32 2.83
C MET A 44 -1.52 1.83 3.21
N VAL A 45 -1.77 3.09 2.84
CA VAL A 45 -3.12 3.65 2.78
C VAL A 45 -3.39 3.98 1.33
N HIS A 46 -4.41 3.37 0.76
CA HIS A 46 -4.81 3.67 -0.61
C HIS A 46 -5.74 4.87 -0.61
N ILE A 47 -5.51 5.79 -1.55
CA ILE A 47 -6.26 7.04 -1.64
C ILE A 47 -6.82 7.19 -3.06
N ASP A 48 -7.94 7.85 -3.12
CA ASP A 48 -8.56 8.43 -4.35
C ASP A 48 -8.34 7.60 -5.61
N PRO A 49 -8.93 6.41 -5.71
CA PRO A 49 -8.74 5.60 -6.91
C PRO A 49 -9.43 6.23 -8.12
N ILE A 50 -8.83 6.04 -9.28
CA ILE A 50 -9.51 6.33 -10.53
C ILE A 50 -10.52 5.21 -10.74
N PRO A 51 -11.78 5.52 -11.04
CA PRO A 51 -12.80 4.49 -11.21
C PRO A 51 -12.38 3.46 -12.26
N GLY A 52 -12.70 2.21 -11.99
CA GLY A 52 -12.35 1.10 -12.85
C GLY A 52 -11.29 0.24 -12.20
N CYS A 53 -10.14 0.08 -12.89
CA CYS A 53 -9.10 -0.83 -12.42
C CYS A 53 -8.52 -0.44 -11.07
N GLU A 54 -8.36 0.86 -10.82
CA GLU A 54 -7.82 1.26 -9.51
C GLU A 54 -8.78 0.95 -8.39
N THR A 55 -10.08 1.09 -8.61
CA THR A 55 -11.07 0.70 -7.62
C THR A 55 -11.01 -0.80 -7.35
N ALA A 56 -10.87 -1.59 -8.40
CA ALA A 56 -10.76 -3.04 -8.25
C ALA A 56 -9.48 -3.42 -7.51
N ASN A 57 -8.37 -2.76 -7.84
CA ASN A 57 -7.10 -3.02 -7.15
C ASN A 57 -7.21 -2.70 -5.67
N MET A 58 -7.81 -1.56 -5.35
CA MET A 58 -7.98 -1.16 -3.96
C MET A 58 -8.83 -2.16 -3.20
N SER A 59 -9.93 -2.59 -3.80
CA SER A 59 -10.81 -3.56 -3.17
C SER A 59 -10.07 -4.87 -2.88
N TYR A 60 -9.28 -5.33 -3.84
CA TYR A 60 -8.50 -6.54 -3.68
C TYR A 60 -7.48 -6.41 -2.54
N PHE A 61 -6.74 -5.30 -2.53
CA PHE A 61 -5.70 -5.10 -1.51
C PHE A 61 -6.29 -4.94 -0.12
N VAL A 62 -7.37 -4.18 0.00
CA VAL A 62 -7.99 -3.97 1.32
C VAL A 62 -8.59 -5.26 1.84
N ARG A 63 -9.27 -6.01 0.97
CA ARG A 63 -9.91 -7.26 1.37
C ARG A 63 -8.92 -8.28 1.88
N HIS A 64 -7.71 -8.29 1.32
CA HIS A 64 -6.69 -9.25 1.71
C HIS A 64 -5.80 -8.74 2.84
N GLY A 65 -6.03 -7.53 3.32
CA GLY A 65 -5.26 -6.98 4.44
C GLY A 65 -3.90 -6.44 4.06
N TYR A 66 -3.70 -6.11 2.78
CA TYR A 66 -2.43 -5.53 2.33
C TYR A 66 -2.39 -4.02 2.45
N SER A 67 -3.55 -3.40 2.55
CA SER A 67 -3.65 -1.94 2.68
C SER A 67 -4.94 -1.59 3.40
N ILE A 68 -5.10 -0.31 3.72
CA ILE A 68 -6.34 0.23 4.27
C ILE A 68 -6.74 1.46 3.48
N THR A 69 -7.97 1.91 3.67
CA THR A 69 -8.46 3.09 3.01
C THR A 69 -9.59 3.71 3.82
N ALA A 70 -10.05 4.87 3.37
CA ALA A 70 -11.20 5.54 3.96
C ALA A 70 -11.90 6.32 2.86
N LYS A 71 -13.14 6.73 3.12
CA LYS A 71 -13.95 7.37 2.09
C LYS A 71 -13.66 8.85 1.92
N THR A 72 -13.09 9.48 2.93
CA THR A 72 -12.80 10.91 2.87
C THR A 72 -11.30 11.14 3.00
N SER A 73 -10.86 12.33 2.54
CA SER A 73 -9.45 12.69 2.68
C SER A 73 -9.03 12.73 4.14
N GLU A 74 -9.88 13.28 4.98
CA GLU A 74 -9.58 13.34 6.42
C GLU A 74 -9.47 11.95 7.02
N GLY A 75 -10.36 11.05 6.61
CA GLY A 75 -10.30 9.67 7.06
C GLY A 75 -9.05 8.97 6.60
N GLN A 76 -8.60 9.27 5.39
CA GLN A 76 -7.38 8.68 4.86
C GLN A 76 -6.17 9.15 5.65
N VAL A 77 -6.10 10.43 5.97
CA VAL A 77 -5.01 10.95 6.78
C VAL A 77 -5.04 10.33 8.17
N ALA A 78 -6.23 10.25 8.77
CA ALA A 78 -6.37 9.63 10.09
C ALA A 78 -5.93 8.18 10.08
N ALA A 79 -6.29 7.45 9.02
CA ALA A 79 -5.88 6.05 8.88
C ALA A 79 -4.37 5.93 8.79
N GLY A 80 -3.72 6.82 8.05
CA GLY A 80 -2.27 6.81 7.94
C GLY A 80 -1.58 7.12 9.25
N ILE A 81 -2.11 8.08 9.99
CA ILE A 81 -1.55 8.44 11.30
C ILE A 81 -1.68 7.25 12.25
N ARG A 82 -2.85 6.62 12.26
CA ARG A 82 -3.03 5.44 13.11
C ARG A 82 -2.07 4.34 12.71
N LEU A 83 -1.92 4.09 11.42
CA LEU A 83 -1.02 3.06 10.94
C LEU A 83 0.41 3.34 11.37
N ALA A 84 0.84 4.60 11.28
CA ALA A 84 2.19 4.99 11.64
C ALA A 84 2.47 4.84 13.14
N HIS A 85 1.43 4.90 13.98
CA HIS A 85 1.59 4.84 15.42
C HIS A 85 1.17 3.51 16.05
N ASP A 86 0.71 2.55 15.24
CA ASP A 86 0.21 1.29 15.77
C ASP A 86 1.07 0.14 15.24
N ASP A 87 2.01 -0.29 16.07
CA ASP A 87 2.93 -1.36 15.68
C ASP A 87 2.21 -2.65 15.34
N SER A 88 1.17 -2.99 16.11
CA SER A 88 0.42 -4.22 15.86
C SER A 88 -0.28 -4.19 14.51
N MET A 89 -0.84 -3.05 14.18
CA MET A 89 -1.54 -2.89 12.90
C MET A 89 -0.56 -3.02 11.73
N ARG A 90 0.60 -2.36 11.85
CA ARG A 90 1.61 -2.46 10.81
C ARG A 90 2.13 -3.89 10.67
N GLU A 91 2.34 -4.55 11.78
CA GLU A 91 2.88 -5.90 11.73
C GLU A 91 1.90 -6.88 11.09
N ARG A 92 0.61 -6.75 11.41
CA ARG A 92 -0.40 -7.59 10.79
C ARG A 92 -0.45 -7.38 9.29
N MET A 93 -0.37 -6.12 8.88
CA MET A 93 -0.38 -5.81 7.46
C MET A 93 0.85 -6.38 6.76
N ARG A 94 2.02 -6.25 7.40
CA ARG A 94 3.24 -6.81 6.84
C ARG A 94 3.19 -8.33 6.74
N GLU A 95 2.59 -8.98 7.72
CA GLU A 95 2.45 -10.43 7.67
C GLU A 95 1.59 -10.86 6.50
N ASN A 96 0.48 -10.16 6.27
CA ASN A 96 -0.37 -10.46 5.13
C ASN A 96 0.37 -10.24 3.82
N GLN A 97 1.12 -9.15 3.73
CA GLN A 97 1.90 -8.85 2.55
C GLN A 97 2.97 -9.92 2.30
N ARG A 98 3.74 -10.25 3.34
CA ARG A 98 4.80 -11.24 3.19
C ARG A 98 4.28 -12.61 2.83
N ARG A 99 3.14 -12.98 3.37
CA ARG A 99 2.55 -14.28 3.09
C ARG A 99 2.24 -14.44 1.61
N ASP A 100 1.76 -13.39 0.98
CA ASP A 100 1.22 -13.48 -0.35
C ASP A 100 2.08 -12.86 -1.44
N PHE A 101 3.03 -11.98 -1.09
CA PHE A 101 3.89 -11.33 -2.08
C PHE A 101 5.30 -11.88 -1.99
N LYS A 102 5.50 -13.02 -2.61
CA LYS A 102 6.80 -13.69 -2.66
C LYS A 102 7.08 -14.12 -4.10
N GLY A 103 8.11 -13.59 -4.70
CA GLY A 103 8.55 -14.08 -5.99
C GLY A 103 7.42 -14.29 -6.98
N ASP A 104 7.13 -15.54 -7.27
CA ASP A 104 6.11 -15.91 -8.27
C ASP A 104 4.75 -15.34 -7.96
N THR A 105 4.38 -15.31 -6.68
CA THR A 105 3.07 -14.79 -6.29
C THR A 105 2.96 -13.31 -6.66
N SER A 106 4.01 -12.55 -6.41
CA SER A 106 4.01 -11.13 -6.77
C SER A 106 3.81 -10.94 -8.25
N GLN A 107 4.48 -11.74 -9.06
CA GLN A 107 4.35 -11.62 -10.51
C GLN A 107 2.96 -11.98 -10.98
N LYS A 108 2.36 -13.00 -10.39
CA LYS A 108 1.01 -13.38 -10.78
C LYS A 108 0.01 -12.28 -10.46
N ILE A 109 0.15 -11.65 -9.31
CA ILE A 109 -0.74 -10.57 -8.94
C ILE A 109 -0.53 -9.36 -9.85
N LEU A 110 0.71 -9.05 -10.16
CA LEU A 110 1.02 -7.95 -11.04
C LEU A 110 0.41 -8.19 -12.42
N GLN A 111 0.52 -9.39 -12.96
CA GLN A 111 -0.07 -9.71 -14.26
C GLN A 111 -1.58 -9.56 -14.23
N PHE A 112 -2.21 -10.01 -13.15
CA PHE A 112 -3.65 -9.85 -13.00
C PHE A 112 -4.05 -8.39 -13.03
N ILE A 113 -3.34 -7.56 -12.29
CA ILE A 113 -3.64 -6.14 -12.21
C ILE A 113 -3.41 -5.46 -13.55
N GLU A 114 -2.35 -5.83 -14.24
CA GLU A 114 -2.05 -5.20 -15.53
C GLU A 114 -3.07 -5.51 -16.60
N LYS A 115 -3.74 -6.63 -16.50
CA LYS A 115 -4.81 -6.93 -17.45
C LYS A 115 -5.95 -5.92 -17.38
N CYS A 116 -6.05 -5.21 -16.29
CA CYS A 116 -7.09 -4.18 -16.15
C CYS A 116 -6.77 -2.88 -16.88
N ARG A 117 -5.57 -2.72 -17.33
CA ARG A 117 -5.18 -1.46 -17.97
C ARG A 117 -5.81 -1.25 -19.35
#